data_667ec433313fa99063eff78f8554b150
#
_entry.id   667ec433313fa99063eff78f8554b150
#
_cell.length_a   1.000
_cell.length_b   1.000
_cell.length_c   1.000
_cell.angle_alpha   90.00
_cell.angle_beta   90.00
_cell.angle_gamma   90.00
#
_symmetry.space_group_name_H-M   'P 1'
#
loop_
_entity.id
_entity.type
_entity.pdbx_description
1 polymer ?
#
loop_
_entity_poly.entity_id
_entity_poly.type
_entity_poly.pdbx_seq_one_letter_code
_entity_poly.pdbx_strand_id
1 'polypeptide(L)'
;MNWIKNYVGNLHIVHNGRYRGDCPLCGKPNTFSVTDNGFERLWYCFHADCHTKGSTGIQLTKENSKVAFQEKVAKQETNDEFEVPDTFVSLSRSKQAEQYAKRVGSYEAYLSGLVDLRYDLQQDRIVYLVKSISNGRIVDGVGRTLTNRKPKWRRYGDNKTPFVCGKGDNVIVVEDCPSACSVSGLTTGLALMGTTLLDEYIDVIKNYKKVYIALDKDATTKAISMMKRLRNYVPTKLIVLNKDLKD
;
A
#
# COMPACT_ATOMS: atom_id res chain seq x y z
N MET A 1 -36.03 -5.21 -1.10
CA MET A 1 -34.65 -4.82 -0.70
C MET A 1 -34.23 -3.39 -1.10
N ASN A 2 -35.05 -2.64 -1.85
CA ASN A 2 -34.70 -1.26 -2.27
C ASN A 2 -34.80 -0.20 -1.15
N TRP A 3 -35.67 -0.40 -0.15
CA TRP A 3 -35.92 0.63 0.86
C TRP A 3 -34.69 0.88 1.78
N ILE A 4 -33.93 -0.17 2.15
CA ILE A 4 -32.73 -0.02 2.99
C ILE A 4 -31.61 0.74 2.26
N LYS A 5 -31.50 0.57 0.93
CA LYS A 5 -30.59 1.36 0.11
C LYS A 5 -30.96 2.83 0.13
N ASN A 6 -32.27 3.13 0.00
CA ASN A 6 -32.77 4.51 0.08
C ASN A 6 -32.56 5.09 1.49
N TYR A 7 -32.82 4.31 2.55
CA TYR A 7 -32.55 4.73 3.92
C TYR A 7 -31.06 5.10 4.11
N VAL A 8 -30.15 4.20 3.72
CA VAL A 8 -28.69 4.42 3.82
C VAL A 8 -28.23 5.58 2.93
N GLY A 9 -28.83 5.74 1.74
CA GLY A 9 -28.55 6.85 0.83
C GLY A 9 -28.89 8.21 1.41
N ASN A 10 -29.95 8.28 2.22
CA ASN A 10 -30.44 9.54 2.82
C ASN A 10 -29.82 9.85 4.20
N LEU A 11 -28.98 8.97 4.76
CA LEU A 11 -28.31 9.26 6.01
C LEU A 11 -27.33 10.43 5.84
N HIS A 12 -27.37 11.36 6.78
CA HIS A 12 -26.39 12.46 6.82
C HIS A 12 -25.06 11.93 7.36
N ILE A 13 -24.15 11.57 6.47
CA ILE A 13 -22.82 11.05 6.79
C ILE A 13 -21.82 11.96 6.11
N VAL A 14 -20.82 12.43 6.89
CA VAL A 14 -19.71 13.20 6.34
C VAL A 14 -18.94 12.32 5.35
N HIS A 15 -18.47 12.89 4.25
CA HIS A 15 -17.68 12.20 3.23
C HIS A 15 -16.51 11.42 3.86
N ASN A 16 -16.33 10.16 3.48
CA ASN A 16 -15.40 9.21 4.12
C ASN A 16 -15.67 8.98 5.63
N GLY A 17 -16.88 9.29 6.09
CA GLY A 17 -17.28 9.15 7.49
C GLY A 17 -17.94 7.82 7.81
N ARG A 18 -18.30 7.70 9.08
CA ARG A 18 -19.03 6.53 9.61
C ARG A 18 -20.25 6.98 10.40
N TYR A 19 -21.38 6.32 10.17
CA TYR A 19 -22.58 6.39 10.99
C TYR A 19 -22.70 5.13 11.84
N ARG A 20 -23.17 5.29 13.08
CA ARG A 20 -23.59 4.18 13.93
C ARG A 20 -24.88 4.55 14.63
N GLY A 21 -25.85 3.65 14.62
CA GLY A 21 -27.16 3.87 15.21
C GLY A 21 -27.99 2.61 15.26
N ASP A 22 -29.30 2.80 15.43
CA ASP A 22 -30.25 1.71 15.54
C ASP A 22 -30.47 1.05 14.20
N CYS A 23 -30.61 -0.27 14.20
CA CYS A 23 -30.82 -0.99 12.94
C CYS A 23 -32.24 -0.75 12.42
N PRO A 24 -32.41 -0.24 11.20
CA PRO A 24 -33.73 0.05 10.65
C PRO A 24 -34.52 -1.24 10.31
N LEU A 25 -33.86 -2.41 10.30
CA LEU A 25 -34.52 -3.68 10.02
C LEU A 25 -34.95 -4.42 11.30
N CYS A 26 -34.07 -4.55 12.31
CA CYS A 26 -34.37 -5.29 13.52
C CYS A 26 -34.64 -4.40 14.75
N GLY A 27 -34.55 -3.08 14.63
CA GLY A 27 -34.82 -2.12 15.69
C GLY A 27 -33.82 -2.12 16.86
N LYS A 28 -32.75 -2.95 16.82
CA LYS A 28 -31.79 -3.04 17.92
C LYS A 28 -30.89 -1.80 17.98
N PRO A 29 -30.76 -1.18 19.18
CA PRO A 29 -30.02 0.07 19.32
C PRO A 29 -28.52 -0.13 19.10
N ASN A 30 -27.89 0.84 18.43
CA ASN A 30 -26.44 0.92 18.19
C ASN A 30 -25.80 -0.29 17.48
N THR A 31 -26.58 -1.10 16.76
CA THR A 31 -26.09 -2.28 16.05
C THR A 31 -25.86 -2.07 14.57
N PHE A 32 -26.31 -0.95 14.01
CA PHE A 32 -26.20 -0.65 12.58
C PHE A 32 -25.06 0.32 12.32
N SER A 33 -24.12 -0.07 11.47
CA SER A 33 -23.04 0.79 11.03
C SER A 33 -23.11 1.02 9.54
N VAL A 34 -22.90 2.26 9.11
CA VAL A 34 -22.75 2.63 7.70
C VAL A 34 -21.41 3.34 7.56
N THR A 35 -20.61 2.92 6.59
CA THR A 35 -19.33 3.56 6.23
C THR A 35 -19.47 4.14 4.83
N ASP A 36 -19.21 5.43 4.71
CA ASP A 36 -19.09 6.14 3.45
C ASP A 36 -17.61 6.11 3.03
N ASN A 37 -17.29 5.59 1.85
CA ASN A 37 -15.93 5.54 1.31
C ASN A 37 -15.71 6.51 0.15
N GLY A 38 -16.68 7.44 -0.03
CA GLY A 38 -16.65 8.44 -1.09
C GLY A 38 -17.23 7.99 -2.43
N PHE A 39 -17.39 6.68 -2.67
CA PHE A 39 -17.95 6.10 -3.89
C PHE A 39 -19.23 5.31 -3.63
N GLU A 40 -19.27 4.65 -2.48
CA GLU A 40 -20.41 3.85 -2.03
C GLU A 40 -20.53 3.92 -0.50
N ARG A 41 -21.71 3.62 -0.03
CA ARG A 41 -22.00 3.40 1.38
C ARG A 41 -22.18 1.92 1.65
N LEU A 42 -21.32 1.39 2.54
CA LEU A 42 -21.35 0.02 3.02
C LEU A 42 -22.07 -0.02 4.35
N TRP A 43 -23.02 -0.95 4.55
CA TRP A 43 -23.67 -1.13 5.85
C TRP A 43 -23.61 -2.55 6.34
N TYR A 44 -23.63 -2.65 7.67
CA TYR A 44 -23.68 -3.92 8.38
C TYR A 44 -24.42 -3.78 9.72
N CYS A 45 -25.26 -4.77 10.06
CA CYS A 45 -25.84 -4.89 11.40
C CYS A 45 -25.10 -5.94 12.19
N PHE A 46 -24.62 -5.59 13.39
CA PHE A 46 -23.88 -6.46 14.27
C PHE A 46 -24.76 -7.31 15.20
N HIS A 47 -26.10 -7.20 15.09
CA HIS A 47 -27.02 -8.04 15.85
C HIS A 47 -27.03 -9.47 15.32
N ALA A 48 -26.88 -10.45 16.23
CA ALA A 48 -26.66 -11.86 15.91
C ALA A 48 -27.75 -12.48 15.01
N ASP A 49 -29.00 -12.03 15.10
CA ASP A 49 -30.12 -12.60 14.34
C ASP A 49 -30.51 -11.76 13.10
N CYS A 50 -29.83 -10.63 12.87
CA CYS A 50 -30.19 -9.72 11.78
C CYS A 50 -29.28 -9.84 10.55
N HIS A 51 -27.96 -9.77 10.77
CA HIS A 51 -26.91 -9.86 9.73
C HIS A 51 -27.15 -9.08 8.46
N THR A 52 -28.05 -8.07 8.46
CA THR A 52 -28.28 -7.27 7.26
C THR A 52 -27.01 -6.53 6.87
N LYS A 53 -26.64 -6.67 5.62
CA LYS A 53 -25.46 -6.05 5.02
C LYS A 53 -25.68 -5.72 3.56
N GLY A 54 -24.95 -4.78 3.04
CA GLY A 54 -25.01 -4.43 1.63
C GLY A 54 -24.23 -3.16 1.31
N SER A 55 -24.37 -2.74 0.06
CA SER A 55 -23.82 -1.48 -0.42
C SER A 55 -24.81 -0.72 -1.31
N THR A 56 -24.63 0.59 -1.39
CA THR A 56 -25.32 1.47 -2.34
C THR A 56 -24.36 2.53 -2.84
N GLY A 57 -24.31 2.71 -4.17
CA GLY A 57 -23.51 3.77 -4.79
C GLY A 57 -24.02 5.15 -4.34
N ILE A 58 -23.11 6.09 -4.18
CA ILE A 58 -23.41 7.49 -3.95
C ILE A 58 -23.58 8.13 -5.31
N GLN A 59 -24.72 8.81 -5.55
CA GLN A 59 -24.85 9.66 -6.74
C GLN A 59 -23.89 10.85 -6.58
N LEU A 60 -22.76 10.78 -7.29
CA LEU A 60 -21.79 11.86 -7.32
C LEU A 60 -22.37 13.03 -8.12
N THR A 61 -22.80 14.08 -7.44
CA THR A 61 -23.03 15.38 -8.09
C THR A 61 -21.67 15.97 -8.50
N LYS A 62 -21.68 16.87 -9.51
CA LYS A 62 -20.43 17.54 -9.96
C LYS A 62 -19.71 18.27 -8.81
N GLU A 63 -20.46 18.76 -7.82
CA GLU A 63 -19.93 19.43 -6.62
C GLU A 63 -19.27 18.44 -5.66
N ASN A 64 -19.91 17.29 -5.37
CA ASN A 64 -19.34 16.25 -4.52
C ASN A 64 -18.07 15.63 -5.14
N SER A 65 -18.02 15.53 -6.47
CA SER A 65 -16.81 15.05 -7.18
C SER A 65 -15.64 16.03 -7.05
N LYS A 66 -15.88 17.34 -7.06
CA LYS A 66 -14.84 18.37 -6.85
C LYS A 66 -14.32 18.35 -5.42
N VAL A 67 -15.23 18.25 -4.43
CA VAL A 67 -14.86 18.19 -3.01
C VAL A 67 -14.06 16.90 -2.73
N ALA A 68 -14.51 15.75 -3.21
CA ALA A 68 -13.78 14.48 -3.07
C ALA A 68 -12.40 14.53 -3.72
N PHE A 69 -12.27 15.20 -4.86
CA PHE A 69 -10.98 15.39 -5.53
C PHE A 69 -10.07 16.34 -4.74
N GLN A 70 -10.60 17.45 -4.23
CA GLN A 70 -9.84 18.41 -3.41
C GLN A 70 -9.40 17.80 -2.08
N GLU A 71 -10.25 17.02 -1.40
CA GLU A 71 -9.89 16.29 -0.18
C GLU A 71 -8.84 15.19 -0.44
N LYS A 72 -8.90 14.53 -1.61
CA LYS A 72 -7.90 13.53 -2.01
C LYS A 72 -6.55 14.19 -2.28
N VAL A 73 -6.53 15.35 -2.93
CA VAL A 73 -5.33 16.16 -3.16
C VAL A 73 -4.77 16.69 -1.84
N ALA A 74 -5.60 17.28 -0.97
CA ALA A 74 -5.17 17.78 0.33
C ALA A 74 -4.66 16.66 1.26
N LYS A 75 -5.29 15.48 1.27
CA LYS A 75 -4.79 14.31 1.99
C LYS A 75 -3.48 13.76 1.42
N GLN A 76 -3.26 13.84 0.11
CA GLN A 76 -1.98 13.50 -0.48
C GLN A 76 -0.88 14.51 -0.07
N GLU A 77 -1.20 15.80 -0.07
CA GLU A 77 -0.25 16.85 0.34
C GLU A 77 0.14 16.75 1.82
N THR A 78 -0.80 16.42 2.72
CA THR A 78 -0.51 16.23 4.16
C THR A 78 0.21 14.92 4.48
N ASN A 79 0.10 13.89 3.63
CA ASN A 79 0.82 12.62 3.78
C ASN A 79 2.24 12.65 3.18
N ASP A 80 2.65 13.73 2.55
CA ASP A 80 3.96 13.86 1.91
C ASP A 80 5.03 14.43 2.87
N GLU A 81 4.71 14.71 4.13
CA GLU A 81 5.67 15.16 5.14
C GLU A 81 6.12 13.98 6.03
N PHE A 82 7.19 13.33 5.62
CA PHE A 82 7.92 12.39 6.47
C PHE A 82 9.23 13.02 6.91
N GLU A 83 9.31 13.37 8.18
CA GLU A 83 10.54 13.82 8.79
C GLU A 83 11.45 12.63 9.07
N VAL A 84 12.60 12.59 8.40
CA VAL A 84 13.56 11.49 8.58
C VAL A 84 14.17 11.61 9.97
N PRO A 85 14.00 10.62 10.87
CA PRO A 85 14.54 10.69 12.23
C PRO A 85 16.05 10.87 12.24
N ASP A 86 16.59 11.65 13.17
CA ASP A 86 18.03 11.84 13.37
C ASP A 86 18.78 10.54 13.68
N THR A 87 18.05 9.53 14.16
CA THR A 87 18.59 8.19 14.39
C THR A 87 18.90 7.40 13.10
N PHE A 88 18.42 7.90 11.94
CA PHE A 88 18.68 7.31 10.63
C PHE A 88 19.99 7.83 10.06
N VAL A 89 21.06 7.13 10.38
CA VAL A 89 22.41 7.48 9.96
C VAL A 89 22.81 6.78 8.66
N SER A 90 23.96 7.15 8.12
CA SER A 90 24.54 6.48 6.94
C SER A 90 24.65 4.95 7.16
N LEU A 91 24.39 4.18 6.11
CA LEU A 91 24.53 2.71 6.12
C LEU A 91 25.93 2.26 6.58
N SER A 92 26.98 3.02 6.26
CA SER A 92 28.36 2.75 6.64
C SER A 92 28.63 2.74 8.16
N ARG A 93 27.69 3.26 8.97
CA ARG A 93 27.78 3.21 10.44
C ARG A 93 27.51 1.81 11.01
N SER A 94 26.99 0.86 10.21
CA SER A 94 26.75 -0.52 10.63
C SER A 94 27.27 -1.51 9.59
N LYS A 95 28.35 -2.20 9.92
CA LYS A 95 28.90 -3.29 9.09
C LYS A 95 27.85 -4.38 8.82
N GLN A 96 27.00 -4.67 9.81
CA GLN A 96 25.95 -5.67 9.69
C GLN A 96 24.87 -5.25 8.68
N ALA A 97 24.46 -3.96 8.70
CA ALA A 97 23.50 -3.41 7.75
C ALA A 97 24.07 -3.42 6.33
N GLU A 98 25.34 -3.05 6.17
CA GLU A 98 26.03 -3.09 4.88
C GLU A 98 26.16 -4.50 4.33
N GLN A 99 26.56 -5.47 5.16
CA GLN A 99 26.63 -6.89 4.78
C GLN A 99 25.25 -7.44 4.39
N TYR A 100 24.22 -7.07 5.15
CA TYR A 100 22.85 -7.46 4.79
C TYR A 100 22.47 -6.89 3.42
N ALA A 101 22.68 -5.59 3.17
CA ALA A 101 22.36 -4.95 1.90
C ALA A 101 23.07 -5.63 0.72
N LYS A 102 24.35 -5.98 0.88
CA LYS A 102 25.15 -6.73 -0.13
C LYS A 102 24.55 -8.10 -0.41
N ARG A 103 24.21 -8.85 0.65
CA ARG A 103 23.66 -10.20 0.51
C ARG A 103 22.33 -10.24 -0.24
N VAL A 104 21.47 -9.24 -0.04
CA VAL A 104 20.11 -9.20 -0.64
C VAL A 104 20.04 -8.35 -1.92
N GLY A 105 21.16 -7.99 -2.53
CA GLY A 105 21.21 -7.24 -3.78
C GLY A 105 20.79 -5.76 -3.69
N SER A 106 20.58 -5.22 -2.47
CA SER A 106 20.17 -3.82 -2.29
C SER A 106 21.34 -2.84 -2.35
N TYR A 107 22.59 -3.33 -2.14
CA TYR A 107 23.78 -2.48 -2.06
C TYR A 107 24.12 -1.84 -3.40
N GLU A 108 23.99 -2.57 -4.49
CA GLU A 108 24.23 -2.06 -5.84
C GLU A 108 23.22 -0.97 -6.22
N ALA A 109 21.95 -1.16 -5.87
CA ALA A 109 20.92 -0.15 -6.05
C ALA A 109 21.19 1.12 -5.22
N TYR A 110 21.75 0.96 -4.02
CA TYR A 110 22.18 2.08 -3.17
C TYR A 110 23.37 2.84 -3.78
N LEU A 111 24.43 2.14 -4.22
CA LEU A 111 25.59 2.76 -4.87
C LEU A 111 25.22 3.51 -6.17
N SER A 112 24.23 2.99 -6.91
CA SER A 112 23.72 3.60 -8.14
C SER A 112 22.74 4.76 -7.88
N GLY A 113 22.46 5.09 -6.61
CA GLY A 113 21.52 6.16 -6.25
C GLY A 113 20.04 5.87 -6.55
N LEU A 114 19.69 4.60 -6.86
CA LEU A 114 18.32 4.18 -7.12
C LEU A 114 17.48 4.06 -5.84
N VAL A 115 18.13 3.81 -4.71
CA VAL A 115 17.49 3.75 -3.39
C VAL A 115 18.34 4.52 -2.36
N ASP A 116 17.70 5.11 -1.37
CA ASP A 116 18.36 5.66 -0.20
C ASP A 116 18.21 4.68 0.97
N LEU A 117 19.34 4.13 1.44
CA LEU A 117 19.43 3.21 2.56
C LEU A 117 20.03 3.92 3.77
N ARG A 118 19.37 3.74 4.92
CA ARG A 118 19.85 4.25 6.20
C ARG A 118 19.96 3.12 7.22
N TYR A 119 20.65 3.39 8.30
CA TYR A 119 20.68 2.54 9.47
C TYR A 119 20.06 3.27 10.66
N ASP A 120 19.03 2.68 11.25
CA ASP A 120 18.40 3.19 12.47
C ASP A 120 19.17 2.69 13.68
N LEU A 121 19.93 3.59 14.32
CA LEU A 121 20.75 3.33 15.51
C LEU A 121 19.89 2.85 16.70
N GLN A 122 18.69 3.39 16.84
CA GLN A 122 17.82 3.10 18.00
C GLN A 122 17.14 1.74 17.89
N GLN A 123 16.74 1.36 16.66
CA GLN A 123 15.95 0.15 16.43
C GLN A 123 16.77 -1.00 15.85
N ASP A 124 18.06 -0.78 15.54
CA ASP A 124 18.94 -1.74 14.89
C ASP A 124 18.31 -2.34 13.63
N ARG A 125 17.99 -1.42 12.68
CA ARG A 125 17.34 -1.77 11.42
C ARG A 125 18.03 -1.12 10.23
N ILE A 126 18.13 -1.87 9.14
CA ILE A 126 18.35 -1.24 7.85
C ILE A 126 17.02 -0.65 7.38
N VAL A 127 17.03 0.61 6.95
CA VAL A 127 15.84 1.37 6.53
C VAL A 127 15.94 1.71 5.06
N TYR A 128 14.90 1.36 4.32
CA TYR A 128 14.65 1.72 2.93
C TYR A 128 13.76 2.95 2.94
N LEU A 129 14.27 4.10 2.50
CA LEU A 129 13.47 5.33 2.40
C LEU A 129 12.57 5.26 1.17
N VAL A 130 11.28 5.51 1.38
CA VAL A 130 10.25 5.50 0.34
C VAL A 130 10.14 6.91 -0.22
N LYS A 131 10.24 7.04 -1.54
CA LYS A 131 10.10 8.32 -2.24
C LYS A 131 8.74 8.41 -2.92
N SER A 132 8.15 9.60 -2.85
CA SER A 132 6.97 9.94 -3.66
C SER A 132 7.33 9.85 -5.14
N ILE A 133 6.46 9.22 -5.91
CA ILE A 133 6.65 9.05 -7.35
C ILE A 133 6.44 10.36 -8.11
N SER A 134 5.62 11.27 -7.57
CA SER A 134 5.29 12.53 -8.21
C SER A 134 6.39 13.59 -8.10
N ASN A 135 7.07 13.67 -6.94
CA ASN A 135 8.01 14.77 -6.65
C ASN A 135 9.38 14.29 -6.12
N GLY A 136 9.57 12.98 -5.89
CA GLY A 136 10.81 12.40 -5.41
C GLY A 136 11.13 12.67 -3.93
N ARG A 137 10.25 13.35 -3.19
CA ARG A 137 10.46 13.61 -1.75
C ARG A 137 10.34 12.31 -0.95
N ILE A 138 11.05 12.23 0.16
CA ILE A 138 10.93 11.11 1.10
C ILE A 138 9.60 11.25 1.83
N VAL A 139 8.76 10.21 1.76
CA VAL A 139 7.40 10.18 2.32
C VAL A 139 7.22 9.08 3.36
N ASP A 140 8.19 8.20 3.52
CA ASP A 140 8.15 7.12 4.51
C ASP A 140 9.50 6.41 4.63
N GLY A 141 9.61 5.51 5.61
CA GLY A 141 10.72 4.58 5.78
C GLY A 141 10.24 3.18 6.11
N VAL A 142 10.88 2.16 5.56
CA VAL A 142 10.58 0.75 5.83
C VAL A 142 11.83 0.07 6.39
N GLY A 143 11.79 -0.27 7.67
CA GLY A 143 12.92 -0.83 8.41
C GLY A 143 12.85 -2.35 8.55
N ARG A 144 13.95 -3.03 8.19
CA ARG A 144 14.17 -4.46 8.40
C ARG A 144 15.09 -4.66 9.61
N THR A 145 14.65 -5.42 10.60
CA THR A 145 15.54 -5.74 11.72
C THR A 145 16.72 -6.59 11.27
N LEU A 146 17.90 -6.31 11.83
CA LEU A 146 19.12 -7.08 11.63
C LEU A 146 19.30 -8.17 12.70
N THR A 147 18.40 -8.19 13.67
CA THR A 147 18.38 -9.15 14.80
C THR A 147 17.10 -9.98 14.78
N ASN A 148 16.89 -10.77 15.83
CA ASN A 148 15.63 -11.52 16.04
C ASN A 148 14.47 -10.68 16.60
N ARG A 149 14.61 -9.35 16.67
CA ARG A 149 13.58 -8.43 17.16
C ARG A 149 12.32 -8.51 16.29
N LYS A 150 11.17 -8.52 16.92
CA LYS A 150 9.85 -8.43 16.25
C LYS A 150 9.29 -7.00 16.37
N PRO A 151 8.53 -6.50 15.39
CA PRO A 151 8.26 -7.15 14.09
C PRO A 151 9.50 -7.18 13.19
N LYS A 152 9.58 -8.17 12.31
CA LYS A 152 10.66 -8.32 11.31
C LYS A 152 10.77 -7.09 10.40
N TRP A 153 9.65 -6.57 9.93
CA TRP A 153 9.50 -5.35 9.18
C TRP A 153 8.74 -4.30 9.98
N ARG A 154 9.14 -3.04 9.89
CA ARG A 154 8.47 -1.91 10.51
C ARG A 154 8.35 -0.77 9.50
N ARG A 155 7.17 -0.22 9.36
CA ARG A 155 6.93 1.03 8.68
C ARG A 155 7.04 2.18 9.69
N TYR A 156 7.66 3.30 9.32
CA TYR A 156 7.88 4.44 10.22
C TYR A 156 6.85 5.54 10.05
N GLY A 157 6.29 5.68 8.85
CA GLY A 157 5.19 6.59 8.54
C GLY A 157 3.90 5.87 8.20
N ASP A 158 2.86 6.65 7.90
CA ASP A 158 1.51 6.18 7.55
C ASP A 158 1.23 6.28 6.04
N ASN A 159 2.22 6.69 5.25
CA ASN A 159 2.07 6.87 3.82
C ASN A 159 1.87 5.52 3.11
N LYS A 160 0.90 5.46 2.20
CA LYS A 160 0.58 4.25 1.43
C LYS A 160 1.29 4.17 0.08
N THR A 161 2.28 5.02 -0.17
CA THR A 161 3.10 4.94 -1.38
C THR A 161 3.85 3.62 -1.42
N PRO A 162 3.86 2.89 -2.56
CA PRO A 162 4.68 1.69 -2.70
C PRO A 162 6.17 2.07 -2.74
N PHE A 163 7.02 1.16 -2.29
CA PHE A 163 8.46 1.32 -2.51
C PHE A 163 8.79 0.97 -3.96
N VAL A 164 9.46 1.89 -4.66
CA VAL A 164 9.85 1.73 -6.07
C VAL A 164 11.35 1.89 -6.19
N CYS A 165 12.01 0.99 -6.94
CA CYS A 165 13.43 1.02 -7.20
C CYS A 165 13.72 0.67 -8.66
N GLY A 166 14.52 1.47 -9.35
CA GLY A 166 14.89 1.27 -10.76
C GLY A 166 14.24 2.28 -11.70
N LYS A 167 14.65 2.20 -12.97
CA LYS A 167 14.22 3.11 -14.05
C LYS A 167 13.92 2.28 -15.30
N GLY A 168 12.69 1.88 -15.48
CA GLY A 168 12.28 1.11 -16.64
C GLY A 168 10.80 1.30 -16.95
N ASP A 169 10.44 1.08 -18.23
CA ASP A 169 9.06 1.17 -18.71
C ASP A 169 8.18 0.00 -18.24
N ASN A 170 8.80 -1.09 -17.80
CA ASN A 170 8.11 -2.24 -17.23
C ASN A 170 8.34 -2.28 -15.72
N VAL A 171 7.45 -2.94 -14.99
CA VAL A 171 7.58 -3.10 -13.54
C VAL A 171 7.46 -4.56 -13.12
N ILE A 172 8.30 -4.95 -12.16
CA ILE A 172 8.19 -6.23 -11.46
C ILE A 172 7.64 -5.94 -10.07
N VAL A 173 6.44 -6.45 -9.80
CA VAL A 173 5.76 -6.35 -8.49
C VAL A 173 6.22 -7.49 -7.60
N VAL A 174 6.77 -7.15 -6.44
CA VAL A 174 7.38 -8.07 -5.48
C VAL A 174 6.86 -7.82 -4.06
N GLU A 175 7.22 -8.65 -3.09
CA GLU A 175 6.73 -8.53 -1.72
C GLU A 175 7.44 -7.46 -0.91
N ASP A 176 8.78 -7.38 -0.99
CA ASP A 176 9.60 -6.57 -0.10
C ASP A 176 10.62 -5.68 -0.83
N CYS A 177 11.15 -4.68 -0.10
CA CYS A 177 12.10 -3.72 -0.65
C CYS A 177 13.39 -4.36 -1.20
N PRO A 178 14.03 -5.35 -0.53
CA PRO A 178 15.19 -6.06 -1.10
C PRO A 178 14.91 -6.68 -2.45
N SER A 179 13.79 -7.38 -2.60
CA SER A 179 13.40 -7.98 -3.88
C SER A 179 13.18 -6.95 -4.99
N ALA A 180 12.65 -5.76 -4.64
CA ALA A 180 12.54 -4.65 -5.59
C ALA A 180 13.90 -4.09 -6.00
N CYS A 181 14.85 -4.00 -5.06
CA CYS A 181 16.21 -3.58 -5.36
C CYS A 181 16.95 -4.60 -6.22
N SER A 182 16.81 -5.91 -5.96
CA SER A 182 17.53 -6.95 -6.72
C SER A 182 17.18 -6.98 -8.20
N VAL A 183 15.97 -6.54 -8.59
CA VAL A 183 15.54 -6.47 -9.99
C VAL A 183 15.79 -5.10 -10.64
N SER A 184 16.22 -4.11 -9.88
CA SER A 184 16.35 -2.71 -10.34
C SER A 184 17.38 -2.51 -11.47
N GLY A 185 18.35 -3.40 -11.60
CA GLY A 185 19.29 -3.41 -12.70
C GLY A 185 18.71 -3.88 -14.05
N LEU A 186 17.56 -4.57 -14.02
CA LEU A 186 16.88 -5.08 -15.20
C LEU A 186 15.73 -4.17 -15.63
N THR A 187 14.95 -3.69 -14.67
CA THR A 187 13.78 -2.83 -14.87
C THR A 187 13.38 -2.20 -13.55
N THR A 188 12.16 -1.65 -13.45
CA THR A 188 11.66 -1.13 -12.18
C THR A 188 11.12 -2.24 -11.28
N GLY A 189 11.56 -2.30 -10.04
CA GLY A 189 10.97 -3.12 -8.97
C GLY A 189 9.99 -2.30 -8.14
N LEU A 190 8.83 -2.88 -7.82
CA LEU A 190 7.81 -2.28 -6.94
C LEU A 190 7.46 -3.25 -5.83
N ALA A 191 7.74 -2.85 -4.58
CA ALA A 191 7.43 -3.67 -3.42
C ALA A 191 6.05 -3.32 -2.84
N LEU A 192 5.23 -4.35 -2.61
CA LEU A 192 3.93 -4.23 -1.93
C LEU A 192 4.07 -4.04 -0.41
N MET A 193 5.25 -4.37 0.13
CA MET A 193 5.52 -4.46 1.57
C MET A 193 4.55 -5.41 2.29
N GLY A 194 4.34 -6.55 1.65
CA GLY A 194 3.41 -7.64 1.98
C GLY A 194 2.87 -8.28 0.72
N THR A 195 1.71 -8.91 0.82
CA THR A 195 1.07 -9.64 -0.30
C THR A 195 -0.28 -9.04 -0.72
N THR A 196 -0.58 -7.80 -0.28
CA THR A 196 -1.85 -7.12 -0.59
C THR A 196 -1.63 -6.02 -1.61
N LEU A 197 -2.40 -6.06 -2.70
CA LEU A 197 -2.43 -4.99 -3.70
C LEU A 197 -3.43 -3.92 -3.27
N LEU A 198 -2.93 -2.78 -2.82
CA LEU A 198 -3.74 -1.61 -2.49
C LEU A 198 -4.21 -0.88 -3.76
N ASP A 199 -5.31 -0.13 -3.69
CA ASP A 199 -5.83 0.65 -4.82
C ASP A 199 -4.84 1.75 -5.24
N GLU A 200 -4.20 2.37 -4.27
CA GLU A 200 -3.17 3.38 -4.48
C GLU A 200 -1.98 2.83 -5.30
N TYR A 201 -1.67 1.54 -5.15
CA TYR A 201 -0.61 0.88 -5.93
C TYR A 201 -1.02 0.64 -7.39
N ILE A 202 -2.31 0.39 -7.66
CA ILE A 202 -2.82 0.25 -9.03
C ILE A 202 -2.63 1.56 -9.80
N ASP A 203 -2.86 2.71 -9.16
CA ASP A 203 -2.67 4.02 -9.78
C ASP A 203 -1.23 4.25 -10.23
N VAL A 204 -0.26 3.68 -9.52
CA VAL A 204 1.15 3.69 -9.91
C VAL A 204 1.42 2.67 -11.03
N ILE A 205 0.98 1.44 -10.82
CA ILE A 205 1.29 0.28 -11.67
C ILE A 205 0.74 0.45 -13.09
N LYS A 206 -0.45 1.04 -13.26
CA LYS A 206 -1.09 1.25 -14.56
C LYS A 206 -0.32 2.16 -15.52
N ASN A 207 0.66 2.93 -15.01
CA ASN A 207 1.49 3.83 -15.83
C ASN A 207 2.67 3.11 -16.50
N TYR A 208 2.92 1.85 -16.19
CA TYR A 208 3.96 1.04 -16.83
C TYR A 208 3.45 0.36 -18.10
N LYS A 209 4.34 0.11 -19.06
CA LYS A 209 3.98 -0.59 -20.31
C LYS A 209 3.56 -2.04 -20.08
N LYS A 210 4.19 -2.70 -19.11
CA LYS A 210 3.95 -4.10 -18.77
C LYS A 210 4.28 -4.39 -17.31
N VAL A 211 3.50 -5.25 -16.71
CA VAL A 211 3.65 -5.67 -15.32
C VAL A 211 4.00 -7.15 -15.25
N TYR A 212 4.96 -7.46 -14.42
CA TYR A 212 5.30 -8.82 -14.02
C TYR A 212 5.05 -8.96 -12.52
N ILE A 213 4.36 -10.01 -12.10
CA ILE A 213 4.15 -10.30 -10.68
C ILE A 213 5.08 -11.43 -10.30
N ALA A 214 5.96 -11.19 -9.34
CA ALA A 214 6.97 -12.13 -8.87
C ALA A 214 6.97 -12.15 -7.33
N LEU A 215 5.87 -12.67 -6.75
CA LEU A 215 5.77 -12.86 -5.29
C LEU A 215 6.48 -14.16 -4.88
N ASP A 216 6.78 -14.26 -3.60
CA ASP A 216 7.39 -15.46 -3.00
C ASP A 216 6.49 -16.69 -3.25
N LYS A 217 7.07 -17.89 -3.27
CA LYS A 217 6.40 -19.13 -3.70
C LYS A 217 5.13 -19.45 -2.91
N ASP A 218 5.10 -19.13 -1.64
CA ASP A 218 3.94 -19.33 -0.75
C ASP A 218 2.76 -18.38 -1.04
N ALA A 219 3.01 -17.28 -1.77
CA ALA A 219 1.99 -16.29 -2.15
C ALA A 219 1.42 -16.50 -3.58
N THR A 220 1.67 -17.62 -4.24
CA THR A 220 1.28 -17.87 -5.64
C THR A 220 -0.23 -17.66 -5.88
N THR A 221 -1.10 -18.12 -4.99
CA THR A 221 -2.56 -17.92 -5.13
C THR A 221 -2.94 -16.44 -5.12
N LYS A 222 -2.30 -15.65 -4.25
CA LYS A 222 -2.49 -14.19 -4.19
C LYS A 222 -1.96 -13.51 -5.46
N ALA A 223 -0.82 -13.96 -5.97
CA ALA A 223 -0.25 -13.46 -7.22
C ALA A 223 -1.16 -13.68 -8.42
N ILE A 224 -1.84 -14.84 -8.52
CA ILE A 224 -2.84 -15.12 -9.55
C ILE A 224 -4.05 -14.18 -9.43
N SER A 225 -4.56 -13.97 -8.22
CA SER A 225 -5.67 -13.05 -7.98
C SER A 225 -5.30 -11.62 -8.36
N MET A 226 -4.11 -11.18 -7.97
CA MET A 226 -3.54 -9.86 -8.30
C MET A 226 -3.38 -9.70 -9.82
N MET A 227 -2.87 -10.70 -10.52
CA MET A 227 -2.75 -10.69 -11.98
C MET A 227 -4.11 -10.51 -12.65
N LYS A 228 -5.14 -11.23 -12.21
CA LYS A 228 -6.50 -11.10 -12.75
C LYS A 228 -7.02 -9.66 -12.58
N ARG A 229 -6.76 -9.04 -11.44
CA ARG A 229 -7.17 -7.67 -11.15
C ARG A 229 -6.41 -6.65 -12.01
N LEU A 230 -5.07 -6.76 -12.11
CA LEU A 230 -4.23 -5.83 -12.84
C LEU A 230 -4.40 -5.90 -14.37
N ARG A 231 -4.79 -7.06 -14.92
CA ARG A 231 -5.07 -7.22 -16.36
C ARG A 231 -6.16 -6.29 -16.89
N ASN A 232 -7.02 -5.79 -16.02
CA ASN A 232 -8.06 -4.82 -16.40
C ASN A 232 -7.47 -3.41 -16.68
N TYR A 233 -6.22 -3.16 -16.29
CA TYR A 233 -5.58 -1.85 -16.39
C TYR A 233 -4.32 -1.85 -17.26
N VAL A 234 -3.56 -2.94 -17.24
CA VAL A 234 -2.25 -3.02 -17.91
C VAL A 234 -1.91 -4.48 -18.26
N PRO A 235 -1.19 -4.74 -19.36
CA PRO A 235 -0.72 -6.08 -19.72
C PRO A 235 0.11 -6.69 -18.57
N THR A 236 -0.39 -7.77 -17.96
CA THR A 236 0.20 -8.37 -16.76
C THR A 236 0.52 -9.84 -16.98
N LYS A 237 1.72 -10.27 -16.56
CA LYS A 237 2.19 -11.66 -16.54
C LYS A 237 2.59 -12.07 -15.13
N LEU A 238 2.45 -13.37 -14.84
CA LEU A 238 2.96 -13.98 -13.62
C LEU A 238 4.33 -14.59 -13.89
N ILE A 239 5.28 -14.38 -12.96
CA ILE A 239 6.55 -15.09 -12.88
C ILE A 239 6.47 -16.00 -11.66
N VAL A 240 6.64 -17.29 -11.88
CA VAL A 240 6.72 -18.27 -10.78
C VAL A 240 8.18 -18.40 -10.41
N LEU A 241 8.49 -18.08 -9.16
CA LEU A 241 9.84 -18.11 -8.62
C LEU A 241 10.16 -19.51 -8.07
N ASN A 242 11.35 -20.02 -8.38
CA ASN A 242 11.89 -21.23 -7.77
C ASN A 242 12.65 -20.91 -6.47
N LYS A 243 13.20 -19.69 -6.37
CA LYS A 243 13.90 -19.12 -5.21
C LYS A 243 13.42 -17.70 -4.99
N ASP A 244 13.64 -17.17 -3.80
CA ASP A 244 13.42 -15.74 -3.55
C ASP A 244 14.36 -14.89 -4.43
N LEU A 245 13.89 -13.74 -4.91
CA LEU A 245 14.67 -12.85 -5.78
C LEU A 245 15.92 -12.27 -5.10
N LYS A 246 15.95 -12.30 -3.78
CA LYS A 246 17.03 -11.77 -2.93
C LYS A 246 18.02 -12.83 -2.45
N ASP A 247 17.84 -14.11 -2.84
CA ASP A 247 18.69 -15.26 -2.56
C ASP A 247 19.41 -15.69 -3.86
#